data_7e1463b30ff11819008f7a4a36777d26
#
_entry.id   7e1463b30ff11819008f7a4a36777d26
#
_cell.length_a   1.000
_cell.length_b   1.000
_cell.length_c   1.000
_cell.angle_alpha   90.00
_cell.angle_beta   90.00
_cell.angle_gamma   90.00
#
_symmetry.space_group_name_H-M   'P 1'
#
loop_
_entity.id
_entity.type
_entity.pdbx_description
1 polymer ?
#
loop_
_entity_poly.entity_id
_entity_poly.type
_entity_poly.pdbx_seq_one_letter_code
_entity_poly.pdbx_strand_id
1 'polypeptide(L)'
;MRIIKSVFTTFLVVLFLSSFAKAQTQKLDNLAACAGVVIGNGAVDFYLGDEQSFDVAANIAYSAYLSEVFSGGYQQNDLQVADQILGGNVDKIINAHNTENFTSDVYEEVVGCYRALAKQLMEGAEIIINNQSKWNELKNTSIDTLKRMLRAG
;
A
#
# COMPACT_ATOMS: atom_id res chain seq x y z
N MET A 1 -39.42 -12.44 -28.27
CA MET A 1 -38.00 -12.34 -28.63
C MET A 1 -37.28 -11.07 -28.15
N ARG A 2 -37.94 -10.10 -27.54
CA ARG A 2 -37.32 -8.87 -26.95
C ARG A 2 -36.82 -9.03 -25.49
N ILE A 3 -37.38 -9.96 -24.74
CA ILE A 3 -37.06 -10.14 -23.30
C ILE A 3 -35.68 -10.80 -23.09
N ILE A 4 -35.29 -11.71 -23.95
CA ILE A 4 -34.02 -12.45 -23.83
C ILE A 4 -32.80 -11.54 -24.06
N LYS A 5 -32.89 -10.54 -24.94
CA LYS A 5 -31.79 -9.60 -25.18
C LYS A 5 -31.52 -8.69 -23.97
N SER A 6 -32.56 -8.29 -23.22
CA SER A 6 -32.42 -7.42 -22.03
C SER A 6 -31.73 -8.14 -20.89
N VAL A 7 -32.06 -9.40 -20.63
CA VAL A 7 -31.47 -10.18 -19.51
C VAL A 7 -29.99 -10.46 -19.79
N PHE A 8 -29.61 -10.76 -21.04
CA PHE A 8 -28.23 -11.05 -21.39
C PHE A 8 -27.32 -9.81 -21.28
N THR A 9 -27.84 -8.64 -21.64
CA THR A 9 -27.10 -7.38 -21.55
C THR A 9 -26.89 -6.99 -20.08
N THR A 10 -27.90 -7.17 -19.23
CA THR A 10 -27.80 -6.85 -17.78
C THR A 10 -26.83 -7.79 -17.08
N PHE A 11 -26.83 -9.09 -17.43
CA PHE A 11 -25.91 -10.08 -16.86
C PHE A 11 -24.46 -9.82 -17.24
N LEU A 12 -24.20 -9.42 -18.51
CA LEU A 12 -22.86 -9.07 -18.96
C LEU A 12 -22.31 -7.83 -18.26
N VAL A 13 -23.12 -6.78 -18.06
CA VAL A 13 -22.73 -5.57 -17.35
C VAL A 13 -22.37 -5.86 -15.89
N VAL A 14 -23.14 -6.70 -15.20
CA VAL A 14 -22.86 -7.10 -13.81
C VAL A 14 -21.55 -7.87 -13.70
N LEU A 15 -21.25 -8.77 -14.65
CA LEU A 15 -19.98 -9.51 -14.67
C LEU A 15 -18.78 -8.58 -14.93
N PHE A 16 -18.91 -7.60 -15.81
CA PHE A 16 -17.84 -6.62 -16.04
C PHE A 16 -17.60 -5.74 -14.83
N LEU A 17 -18.64 -5.22 -14.17
CA LEU A 17 -18.52 -4.39 -12.98
C LEU A 17 -17.86 -5.15 -11.81
N SER A 18 -18.21 -6.40 -11.59
CA SER A 18 -17.60 -7.24 -10.55
C SER A 18 -16.13 -7.54 -10.83
N SER A 19 -15.74 -7.71 -12.09
CA SER A 19 -14.35 -7.93 -12.48
C SER A 19 -13.49 -6.68 -12.30
N PHE A 20 -14.03 -5.50 -12.60
CA PHE A 20 -13.33 -4.23 -12.37
C PHE A 20 -13.12 -3.93 -10.89
N ALA A 21 -14.15 -4.11 -10.07
CA ALA A 21 -14.05 -3.92 -8.62
C ALA A 21 -13.00 -4.86 -8.00
N LYS A 22 -12.98 -6.13 -8.40
CA LYS A 22 -11.99 -7.11 -7.94
C LYS A 22 -10.57 -6.75 -8.36
N ALA A 23 -10.36 -6.30 -9.59
CA ALA A 23 -9.04 -5.88 -10.08
C ALA A 23 -8.53 -4.63 -9.33
N GLN A 24 -9.42 -3.70 -9.00
CA GLN A 24 -9.10 -2.51 -8.25
C GLN A 24 -8.70 -2.84 -6.80
N THR A 25 -9.47 -3.67 -6.10
CA THR A 25 -9.12 -4.13 -4.74
C THR A 25 -7.78 -4.88 -4.75
N GLN A 26 -7.52 -5.74 -5.74
CA GLN A 26 -6.25 -6.43 -5.87
C GLN A 26 -5.06 -5.46 -6.05
N LYS A 27 -5.23 -4.36 -6.76
CA LYS A 27 -4.20 -3.33 -6.91
C LYS A 27 -3.90 -2.67 -5.57
N LEU A 28 -4.93 -2.32 -4.79
CA LEU A 28 -4.78 -1.75 -3.46
C LEU A 28 -4.03 -2.69 -2.51
N ASP A 29 -4.41 -3.97 -2.48
CA ASP A 29 -3.79 -4.99 -1.65
C ASP A 29 -2.31 -5.18 -1.99
N ASN A 30 -1.96 -5.20 -3.27
CA ASN A 30 -0.58 -5.31 -3.72
C ASN A 30 0.27 -4.09 -3.32
N LEU A 31 -0.31 -2.89 -3.41
CA LEU A 31 0.37 -1.67 -2.97
C LEU A 31 0.51 -1.60 -1.44
N ALA A 32 -0.50 -2.04 -0.70
CA ALA A 32 -0.43 -2.18 0.75
C ALA A 32 0.66 -3.16 1.18
N ALA A 33 0.75 -4.32 0.52
CA ALA A 33 1.81 -5.29 0.77
C ALA A 33 3.20 -4.69 0.52
N CYS A 34 3.40 -4.03 -0.63
CA CYS A 34 4.67 -3.38 -0.94
C CYS A 34 4.99 -2.21 0.01
N ALA A 35 3.99 -1.41 0.40
CA ALA A 35 4.18 -0.36 1.39
C ALA A 35 4.66 -0.94 2.73
N GLY A 36 4.04 -2.03 3.18
CA GLY A 36 4.45 -2.74 4.40
C GLY A 36 5.87 -3.28 4.33
N VAL A 37 6.27 -3.88 3.21
CA VAL A 37 7.65 -4.38 2.98
C VAL A 37 8.66 -3.23 3.09
N VAL A 38 8.43 -2.11 2.42
CA VAL A 38 9.34 -0.96 2.41
C VAL A 38 9.41 -0.29 3.77
N ILE A 39 8.27 -0.11 4.47
CA ILE A 39 8.22 0.42 5.83
C ILE A 39 8.94 -0.52 6.81
N GLY A 40 8.72 -1.82 6.70
CA GLY A 40 9.40 -2.83 7.53
C GLY A 40 10.91 -2.78 7.39
N ASN A 41 11.41 -2.62 6.16
CA ASN A 41 12.85 -2.44 5.92
C ASN A 41 13.36 -1.14 6.56
N GLY A 42 12.65 -0.01 6.38
CA GLY A 42 13.00 1.25 7.03
C GLY A 42 12.92 1.18 8.56
N ALA A 43 12.00 0.40 9.13
CA ALA A 43 11.90 0.20 10.58
C ALA A 43 13.14 -0.51 11.15
N VAL A 44 13.74 -1.43 10.39
CA VAL A 44 15.04 -2.03 10.76
C VAL A 44 16.12 -0.97 10.79
N ASP A 45 16.19 -0.10 9.77
CA ASP A 45 17.15 1.00 9.75
C ASP A 45 16.95 1.94 10.96
N PHE A 46 15.69 2.21 11.34
CA PHE A 46 15.36 2.99 12.54
C PHE A 46 15.93 2.37 13.82
N TYR A 47 15.78 1.04 14.01
CA TYR A 47 16.36 0.33 15.16
C TYR A 47 17.88 0.32 15.15
N LEU A 48 18.50 0.43 13.98
CA LEU A 48 19.95 0.59 13.84
C LEU A 48 20.43 2.04 14.03
N GLY A 49 19.52 2.98 14.31
CA GLY A 49 19.82 4.39 14.57
C GLY A 49 19.76 5.29 13.34
N ASP A 50 19.34 4.77 12.18
CA ASP A 50 19.15 5.55 10.94
C ASP A 50 17.68 5.95 10.75
N GLU A 51 17.25 6.95 11.53
CA GLU A 51 15.89 7.51 11.43
C GLU A 51 15.63 8.18 10.08
N GLN A 52 16.66 8.68 9.39
CA GLN A 52 16.52 9.32 8.09
C GLN A 52 16.13 8.31 7.00
N SER A 53 16.76 7.15 6.98
CA SER A 53 16.39 6.07 6.04
C SER A 53 14.97 5.58 6.27
N PHE A 54 14.54 5.47 7.54
CA PHE A 54 13.14 5.19 7.86
C PHE A 54 12.19 6.25 7.28
N ASP A 55 12.50 7.54 7.48
CA ASP A 55 11.66 8.64 6.99
C ASP A 55 11.51 8.60 5.47
N VAL A 56 12.58 8.33 4.75
CA VAL A 56 12.54 8.18 3.28
C VAL A 56 11.66 6.99 2.88
N ALA A 57 11.87 5.83 3.47
CA ALA A 57 11.10 4.62 3.19
C ALA A 57 9.60 4.82 3.48
N ALA A 58 9.25 5.36 4.64
CA ALA A 58 7.89 5.60 5.05
C ALA A 58 7.20 6.67 4.18
N ASN A 59 7.92 7.73 3.80
CA ASN A 59 7.37 8.74 2.88
C ASN A 59 7.06 8.17 1.50
N ILE A 60 7.93 7.35 0.91
CA ILE A 60 7.69 6.70 -0.38
C ILE A 60 6.50 5.76 -0.27
N ALA A 61 6.47 4.90 0.74
CA ALA A 61 5.45 3.89 0.93
C ALA A 61 4.05 4.50 1.13
N TYR A 62 3.90 5.39 2.09
CA TYR A 62 2.60 6.04 2.34
C TYR A 62 2.17 6.95 1.20
N SER A 63 3.10 7.62 0.52
CA SER A 63 2.77 8.45 -0.62
C SER A 63 2.14 7.64 -1.75
N ALA A 64 2.73 6.51 -2.09
CA ALA A 64 2.24 5.62 -3.13
C ALA A 64 0.91 4.96 -2.71
N TYR A 65 0.82 4.43 -1.50
CA TYR A 65 -0.39 3.80 -0.96
C TYR A 65 -1.57 4.79 -0.94
N LEU A 66 -1.39 5.97 -0.37
CA LEU A 66 -2.45 6.98 -0.29
C LEU A 66 -2.85 7.51 -1.67
N SER A 67 -1.92 7.58 -2.65
CA SER A 67 -2.30 7.99 -4.01
C SER A 67 -3.32 7.03 -4.62
N GLU A 68 -3.21 5.73 -4.33
CA GLU A 68 -4.21 4.74 -4.74
C GLU A 68 -5.50 4.88 -3.94
N VAL A 69 -5.42 5.03 -2.62
CA VAL A 69 -6.61 5.26 -1.77
C VAL A 69 -7.42 6.47 -2.25
N PHE A 70 -6.75 7.57 -2.59
CA PHE A 70 -7.40 8.77 -3.11
C PHE A 70 -7.86 8.65 -4.57
N SER A 71 -7.35 7.68 -5.34
CA SER A 71 -7.84 7.42 -6.70
C SER A 71 -9.29 6.92 -6.71
N GLY A 72 -9.74 6.36 -5.60
CA GLY A 72 -11.13 6.33 -5.21
C GLY A 72 -11.87 5.01 -5.43
N GLY A 73 -13.06 4.97 -4.84
CA GLY A 73 -14.03 3.88 -5.04
C GLY A 73 -13.92 2.72 -4.06
N TYR A 74 -12.94 2.74 -3.15
CA TYR A 74 -12.78 1.68 -2.14
C TYR A 74 -13.83 1.77 -1.03
N GLN A 75 -14.36 0.62 -0.63
CA GLN A 75 -15.21 0.51 0.55
C GLN A 75 -14.36 0.51 1.82
N GLN A 76 -14.96 0.87 2.95
CA GLN A 76 -14.25 0.87 4.24
C GLN A 76 -13.64 -0.50 4.57
N ASN A 77 -14.30 -1.60 4.21
CA ASN A 77 -13.78 -2.94 4.40
C ASN A 77 -12.52 -3.22 3.56
N ASP A 78 -12.47 -2.73 2.32
CA ASP A 78 -11.28 -2.88 1.46
C ASP A 78 -10.08 -2.17 2.07
N LEU A 79 -10.29 -0.96 2.61
CA LEU A 79 -9.25 -0.18 3.29
C LEU A 79 -8.76 -0.88 4.56
N GLN A 80 -9.66 -1.47 5.36
CA GLN A 80 -9.27 -2.23 6.55
C GLN A 80 -8.45 -3.47 6.22
N VAL A 81 -8.82 -4.20 5.15
CA VAL A 81 -8.04 -5.35 4.67
C VAL A 81 -6.66 -4.91 4.19
N ALA A 82 -6.58 -3.83 3.41
CA ALA A 82 -5.31 -3.29 2.94
C ALA A 82 -4.40 -2.85 4.10
N ASP A 83 -4.94 -2.19 5.12
CA ASP A 83 -4.18 -1.80 6.31
C ASP A 83 -3.65 -3.01 7.10
N GLN A 84 -4.42 -4.11 7.19
CA GLN A 84 -3.96 -5.36 7.79
C GLN A 84 -2.84 -6.02 6.97
N ILE A 85 -2.95 -6.00 5.63
CA ILE A 85 -1.90 -6.50 4.72
C ILE A 85 -0.63 -5.68 4.91
N LEU A 86 -0.73 -4.35 4.97
CA LEU A 86 0.39 -3.46 5.21
C LEU A 86 1.09 -3.80 6.53
N GLY A 87 0.36 -3.83 7.63
CA GLY A 87 0.89 -4.14 8.96
C GLY A 87 1.56 -5.52 9.02
N GLY A 88 0.91 -6.56 8.47
CA GLY A 88 1.47 -7.91 8.42
C GLY A 88 2.79 -8.01 7.63
N ASN A 89 2.96 -7.20 6.59
CA ASN A 89 4.22 -7.15 5.84
C ASN A 89 5.31 -6.34 6.55
N VAL A 90 4.97 -5.31 7.32
CA VAL A 90 5.93 -4.65 8.23
C VAL A 90 6.50 -5.67 9.20
N ASP A 91 5.64 -6.40 9.90
CA ASP A 91 6.05 -7.43 10.86
C ASP A 91 6.88 -8.54 10.22
N LYS A 92 6.50 -8.99 9.01
CA LYS A 92 7.23 -10.01 8.25
C LYS A 92 8.70 -9.60 8.02
N ILE A 93 8.94 -8.37 7.59
CA ILE A 93 10.29 -7.88 7.28
C ILE A 93 11.12 -7.69 8.56
N ILE A 94 10.53 -7.09 9.61
CA ILE A 94 11.21 -6.93 10.90
C ILE A 94 11.59 -8.31 11.46
N ASN A 95 10.68 -9.28 11.42
CA ASN A 95 10.96 -10.66 11.89
C ASN A 95 12.03 -11.36 11.06
N ALA A 96 12.07 -11.15 9.73
CA ALA A 96 13.12 -11.72 8.89
C ALA A 96 14.52 -11.21 9.28
N HIS A 97 14.64 -9.91 9.62
CA HIS A 97 15.88 -9.36 10.15
C HIS A 97 16.25 -9.91 11.54
N ASN A 98 15.27 -9.96 12.45
CA ASN A 98 15.49 -10.41 13.83
C ASN A 98 15.87 -11.90 13.95
N THR A 99 15.49 -12.72 12.98
CA THR A 99 15.74 -14.16 12.96
C THR A 99 16.88 -14.56 12.02
N GLU A 100 17.65 -13.62 11.51
CA GLU A 100 18.71 -13.84 10.52
C GLU A 100 18.22 -14.53 9.22
N ASN A 101 16.93 -14.47 8.95
CA ASN A 101 16.29 -15.00 7.73
C ASN A 101 16.15 -13.96 6.61
N PHE A 102 16.93 -12.88 6.65
CA PHE A 102 16.96 -11.90 5.58
C PHE A 102 17.77 -12.41 4.40
N THR A 103 17.12 -13.24 3.58
CA THR A 103 17.71 -13.89 2.41
C THR A 103 17.77 -12.97 1.20
N SER A 104 18.45 -13.42 0.12
CA SER A 104 18.43 -12.73 -1.16
C SER A 104 17.01 -12.54 -1.70
N ASP A 105 16.10 -13.49 -1.47
CA ASP A 105 14.71 -13.40 -1.94
C ASP A 105 13.96 -12.28 -1.24
N VAL A 106 14.16 -12.10 0.08
CA VAL A 106 13.60 -10.97 0.84
C VAL A 106 14.16 -9.65 0.33
N TYR A 107 15.45 -9.58 0.05
CA TYR A 107 16.07 -8.39 -0.53
C TYR A 107 15.49 -8.06 -1.91
N GLU A 108 15.31 -9.05 -2.78
CA GLU A 108 14.68 -8.86 -4.10
C GLU A 108 13.22 -8.40 -3.97
N GLU A 109 12.49 -8.92 -3.00
CA GLU A 109 11.13 -8.46 -2.67
C GLU A 109 11.13 -6.98 -2.29
N VAL A 110 12.03 -6.55 -1.39
CA VAL A 110 12.18 -5.14 -1.00
C VAL A 110 12.45 -4.25 -2.21
N VAL A 111 13.43 -4.60 -3.05
CA VAL A 111 13.78 -3.86 -4.27
C VAL A 111 12.61 -3.82 -5.26
N GLY A 112 11.91 -4.94 -5.44
CA GLY A 112 10.72 -5.04 -6.28
C GLY A 112 9.60 -4.10 -5.81
N CYS A 113 9.38 -4.05 -4.50
CA CYS A 113 8.40 -3.17 -3.89
C CYS A 113 8.75 -1.69 -4.04
N TYR A 114 10.01 -1.29 -3.86
CA TYR A 114 10.43 0.09 -4.15
C TYR A 114 10.12 0.51 -5.59
N ARG A 115 10.37 -0.37 -6.57
CA ARG A 115 10.05 -0.11 -7.98
C ARG A 115 8.55 0.04 -8.22
N ALA A 116 7.73 -0.84 -7.62
CA ALA A 116 6.28 -0.79 -7.74
C ALA A 116 5.71 0.50 -7.14
N LEU A 117 6.19 0.92 -5.96
CA LEU A 117 5.77 2.15 -5.32
C LEU A 117 6.21 3.40 -6.10
N ALA A 118 7.43 3.42 -6.65
CA ALA A 118 7.91 4.51 -7.50
C ALA A 118 7.05 4.66 -8.76
N LYS A 119 6.66 3.55 -9.39
CA LYS A 119 5.73 3.56 -10.53
C LYS A 119 4.37 4.16 -10.13
N GLN A 120 3.81 3.72 -9.00
CA GLN A 120 2.53 4.24 -8.48
C GLN A 120 2.59 5.75 -8.19
N LEU A 121 3.71 6.25 -7.65
CA LEU A 121 3.91 7.68 -7.42
C LEU A 121 3.88 8.50 -8.71
N MET A 122 4.48 7.99 -9.78
CA MET A 122 4.43 8.65 -11.09
C MET A 122 3.01 8.65 -11.66
N GLU A 123 2.29 7.53 -11.56
CA GLU A 123 0.90 7.40 -12.03
C GLU A 123 -0.07 8.22 -11.18
N GLY A 124 0.15 8.33 -9.88
CA GLY A 124 -0.69 9.02 -8.92
C GLY A 124 -0.36 10.50 -8.69
N ALA A 125 0.62 11.07 -9.38
CA ALA A 125 1.10 12.43 -9.12
C ALA A 125 0.01 13.50 -9.17
N GLU A 126 -0.90 13.44 -10.14
CA GLU A 126 -2.01 14.39 -10.27
C GLU A 126 -3.00 14.26 -9.10
N ILE A 127 -3.27 13.03 -8.64
CA ILE A 127 -4.15 12.76 -7.50
C ILE A 127 -3.55 13.36 -6.22
N ILE A 128 -2.24 13.20 -6.03
CA ILE A 128 -1.50 13.76 -4.89
C ILE A 128 -1.60 15.29 -4.89
N ILE A 129 -1.36 15.93 -6.03
CA ILE A 129 -1.44 17.39 -6.19
C ILE A 129 -2.84 17.91 -5.85
N ASN A 130 -3.88 17.26 -6.38
CA ASN A 130 -5.26 17.67 -6.20
C ASN A 130 -5.79 17.46 -4.76
N ASN A 131 -5.14 16.59 -3.98
CA ASN A 131 -5.51 16.26 -2.59
C ASN A 131 -4.44 16.63 -1.57
N GLN A 132 -3.49 17.50 -1.91
CA GLN A 132 -2.23 17.71 -1.19
C GLN A 132 -2.39 17.95 0.32
N SER A 133 -3.37 18.75 0.73
CA SER A 133 -3.56 19.08 2.15
C SER A 133 -3.93 17.84 2.98
N LYS A 134 -5.00 17.14 2.57
CA LYS A 134 -5.49 15.95 3.27
C LYS A 134 -4.49 14.79 3.16
N TRP A 135 -3.84 14.66 2.01
CA TRP A 135 -2.82 13.66 1.78
C TRP A 135 -1.60 13.86 2.70
N ASN A 136 -1.11 15.10 2.85
CA ASN A 136 -0.01 15.41 3.77
C ASN A 136 -0.40 15.14 5.23
N GLU A 137 -1.60 15.52 5.63
CA GLU A 137 -2.11 15.27 6.99
C GLU A 137 -2.11 13.77 7.32
N LEU A 138 -2.74 12.95 6.48
CA LEU A 138 -2.82 11.50 6.70
C LEU A 138 -1.45 10.84 6.66
N LYS A 139 -0.60 11.18 5.69
CA LYS A 139 0.74 10.66 5.59
C LYS A 139 1.57 10.96 6.84
N ASN A 140 1.62 12.22 7.25
CA ASN A 140 2.42 12.62 8.39
C ASN A 140 1.90 11.99 9.70
N THR A 141 0.58 11.94 9.89
CA THR A 141 -0.04 11.27 11.05
C THR A 141 0.32 9.79 11.10
N SER A 142 0.34 9.10 9.95
CA SER A 142 0.70 7.69 9.87
C SER A 142 2.18 7.47 10.20
N ILE A 143 3.08 8.29 9.65
CA ILE A 143 4.53 8.21 9.93
C ILE A 143 4.82 8.50 11.41
N ASP A 144 4.24 9.55 11.99
CA ASP A 144 4.42 9.90 13.39
C ASP A 144 3.89 8.81 14.34
N THR A 145 2.80 8.16 13.95
CA THR A 145 2.25 7.03 14.71
C THR A 145 3.18 5.85 14.68
N LEU A 146 3.73 5.48 13.52
CA LEU A 146 4.73 4.42 13.41
C LEU A 146 5.99 4.73 14.24
N LYS A 147 6.53 5.94 14.14
CA LYS A 147 7.70 6.32 14.94
C LYS A 147 7.45 6.17 16.44
N ARG A 148 6.26 6.56 16.90
CA ARG A 148 5.89 6.36 18.32
C ARG A 148 5.84 4.88 18.69
N MET A 149 5.31 4.03 17.83
CA MET A 149 5.26 2.57 18.05
C MET A 149 6.66 1.97 18.07
N LEU A 150 7.53 2.35 17.13
CA LEU A 150 8.91 1.86 17.06
C LEU A 150 9.75 2.29 18.30
N ARG A 151 9.48 3.48 18.86
CA ARG A 151 10.17 3.95 20.08
C ARG A 151 9.65 3.31 21.37
N ALA A 152 8.46 2.72 21.34
CA ALA A 152 7.81 2.10 22.50
C ALA A 152 8.14 0.59 22.64
N GLY A 153 8.62 -0.06 21.59
CA GLY A 153 9.03 -1.48 21.59
C GLY A 153 10.50 -1.64 21.78
#